data_326a8ba453630675b3eb8a2265505daf
#
_entry.id   326a8ba453630675b3eb8a2265505daf
#
_cell.length_a   1.000
_cell.length_b   1.000
_cell.length_c   1.000
_cell.angle_alpha   90.00
_cell.angle_beta   90.00
_cell.angle_gamma   90.00
#
_symmetry.space_group_name_H-M   'P 1'
#
loop_
_entity.id
_entity.type
_entity.pdbx_description
1 polymer ?
#
loop_
_entity_poly.entity_id
_entity_poly.type
_entity_poly.pdbx_seq_one_letter_code
_entity_poly.pdbx_strand_id
1 'polypeptide(L)'
;LDEAENALFGTINEQNKLLVNKVLDYQNNQPGLSTPDVDWAEYKADYADRSFLENTSLRLQALSKTMLETKRMHDYDNYQSALLDYKYTQYKNETTPGSGYDTKEAELKQFFPNTGGGGTNPEP
;
A
#
# COMPACT_ATOMS: atom_id res chain seq x y z
N LEU A 1 -0.51 -12.05 -18.36
CA LEU A 1 -1.92 -11.78 -18.68
C LEU A 1 -2.11 -10.32 -19.02
N ASP A 2 -2.88 -10.01 -20.05
CA ASP A 2 -3.28 -8.65 -20.33
C ASP A 2 -4.41 -8.19 -19.38
N GLU A 3 -4.79 -6.91 -19.46
CA GLU A 3 -5.79 -6.35 -18.57
C GLU A 3 -7.17 -7.00 -18.74
N ALA A 4 -7.55 -7.31 -19.99
CA ALA A 4 -8.83 -7.95 -20.26
C ALA A 4 -8.87 -9.39 -19.76
N GLU A 5 -7.79 -10.12 -19.93
CA GLU A 5 -7.65 -11.48 -19.39
C GLU A 5 -7.68 -11.49 -17.86
N ASN A 6 -6.97 -10.58 -17.21
CA ASN A 6 -6.99 -10.44 -15.77
C ASN A 6 -8.42 -10.18 -15.25
N ALA A 7 -9.14 -9.27 -15.89
CA ALA A 7 -10.51 -8.95 -15.51
C ALA A 7 -11.44 -10.16 -15.69
N LEU A 8 -11.32 -10.88 -16.81
CA LEU A 8 -12.14 -12.05 -17.11
C LEU A 8 -11.89 -13.17 -16.10
N PHE A 9 -10.64 -13.53 -15.87
CA PHE A 9 -10.28 -14.61 -14.95
C PHE A 9 -10.66 -14.27 -13.51
N GLY A 10 -10.47 -13.02 -13.09
CA GLY A 10 -10.87 -12.55 -11.75
C GLY A 10 -12.39 -12.65 -11.56
N THR A 11 -13.17 -12.23 -12.54
CA THR A 11 -14.63 -12.29 -12.49
C THR A 11 -15.13 -13.73 -12.39
N ILE A 12 -14.58 -14.64 -13.20
CA ILE A 12 -14.95 -16.06 -13.17
C ILE A 12 -14.67 -16.64 -11.79
N ASN A 13 -13.50 -16.37 -11.20
CA ASN A 13 -13.13 -16.88 -9.88
C ASN A 13 -14.10 -16.44 -8.79
N GLU A 14 -14.46 -15.16 -8.74
CA GLU A 14 -15.37 -14.64 -7.72
C GLU A 14 -16.78 -15.21 -7.84
N GLN A 15 -17.30 -15.29 -9.08
CA GLN A 15 -18.65 -15.78 -9.33
C GLN A 15 -18.79 -17.29 -9.10
N ASN A 16 -17.73 -18.05 -9.34
CA ASN A 16 -17.78 -19.51 -9.34
C ASN A 16 -17.06 -20.17 -8.17
N LYS A 17 -16.59 -19.38 -7.22
CA LYS A 17 -15.87 -19.87 -6.04
C LYS A 17 -16.66 -20.95 -5.28
N LEU A 18 -17.94 -20.72 -5.06
CA LEU A 18 -18.80 -21.67 -4.34
C LEU A 18 -19.01 -22.95 -5.13
N LEU A 19 -19.12 -22.86 -6.45
CA LEU A 19 -19.21 -24.03 -7.31
C LEU A 19 -17.95 -24.89 -7.20
N VAL A 20 -16.79 -24.27 -7.28
CA VAL A 20 -15.50 -24.98 -7.18
C VAL A 20 -15.37 -25.68 -5.83
N ASN A 21 -15.74 -25.00 -4.73
CA ASN A 21 -15.73 -25.60 -3.40
C ASN A 21 -16.66 -26.80 -3.28
N LYS A 22 -17.86 -26.68 -3.84
CA LYS A 22 -18.86 -27.75 -3.76
C LYS A 22 -18.46 -28.96 -4.59
N VAL A 23 -17.90 -28.74 -5.77
CA VAL A 23 -17.39 -29.83 -6.62
C VAL A 23 -16.25 -30.56 -5.89
N LEU A 24 -15.36 -29.85 -5.22
CA LEU A 24 -14.29 -30.48 -4.44
C LEU A 24 -14.85 -31.32 -3.29
N ASP A 25 -15.89 -30.84 -2.60
CA ASP A 25 -16.52 -31.56 -1.51
C ASP A 25 -17.08 -32.90 -2.02
N TYR A 26 -17.74 -32.92 -3.17
CA TYR A 26 -18.23 -34.15 -3.76
C TYR A 26 -17.10 -35.09 -4.15
N GLN A 27 -16.04 -34.58 -4.75
CA GLN A 27 -14.89 -35.39 -5.12
C GLN A 27 -14.24 -36.05 -3.90
N ASN A 28 -14.13 -35.33 -2.79
CA ASN A 28 -13.53 -35.86 -1.57
C ASN A 28 -14.41 -36.85 -0.84
N ASN A 29 -15.72 -36.60 -0.81
CA ASN A 29 -16.68 -37.39 0.01
C ASN A 29 -17.44 -38.44 -0.77
N GLN A 30 -17.69 -38.22 -2.06
CA GLN A 30 -18.46 -39.11 -2.92
C GLN A 30 -17.80 -39.18 -4.32
N PRO A 31 -16.56 -39.69 -4.41
CA PRO A 31 -15.83 -39.69 -5.69
C PRO A 31 -16.50 -40.47 -6.80
N GLY A 32 -17.38 -41.43 -6.45
CA GLY A 32 -18.16 -42.17 -7.45
C GLY A 32 -19.14 -41.31 -8.23
N LEU A 33 -19.43 -40.09 -7.77
CA LEU A 33 -20.33 -39.15 -8.47
C LEU A 33 -19.53 -38.12 -9.31
N SER A 34 -18.22 -38.23 -9.37
CA SER A 34 -17.37 -37.33 -10.13
C SER A 34 -17.07 -37.89 -11.52
N THR A 35 -16.99 -36.99 -12.51
CA THR A 35 -16.68 -37.40 -13.88
C THR A 35 -15.22 -37.90 -13.99
N PRO A 36 -14.95 -38.94 -14.79
CA PRO A 36 -13.59 -39.37 -15.09
C PRO A 36 -12.86 -38.46 -16.07
N ASP A 37 -13.54 -37.46 -16.63
CA ASP A 37 -12.98 -36.59 -17.66
C ASP A 37 -12.17 -35.42 -17.09
N VAL A 38 -12.16 -35.26 -15.77
CA VAL A 38 -11.38 -34.23 -15.07
C VAL A 38 -10.17 -34.88 -14.42
N ASP A 39 -9.00 -34.24 -14.56
CA ASP A 39 -7.82 -34.60 -13.80
C ASP A 39 -7.97 -34.06 -12.36
N TRP A 40 -8.46 -34.94 -11.48
CA TRP A 40 -8.74 -34.55 -10.09
C TRP A 40 -7.48 -34.28 -9.27
N ALA A 41 -6.36 -34.90 -9.61
CA ALA A 41 -5.09 -34.60 -8.95
C ALA A 41 -4.67 -33.16 -9.25
N GLU A 42 -4.77 -32.73 -10.51
CA GLU A 42 -4.50 -31.35 -10.91
C GLU A 42 -5.49 -30.38 -10.27
N TYR A 43 -6.79 -30.72 -10.28
CA TYR A 43 -7.83 -29.90 -9.67
C TYR A 43 -7.54 -29.60 -8.20
N LYS A 44 -7.16 -30.63 -7.43
CA LYS A 44 -6.83 -30.50 -6.02
C LYS A 44 -5.54 -29.71 -5.80
N ALA A 45 -4.54 -29.90 -6.66
CA ALA A 45 -3.30 -29.16 -6.60
C ALA A 45 -3.54 -27.67 -6.88
N ASP A 46 -4.29 -27.34 -7.92
CA ASP A 46 -4.66 -25.96 -8.26
C ASP A 46 -5.46 -25.31 -7.15
N TYR A 47 -6.39 -26.05 -6.54
CA TYR A 47 -7.18 -25.54 -5.42
C TYR A 47 -6.30 -25.21 -4.20
N ALA A 48 -5.36 -26.09 -3.86
CA ALA A 48 -4.44 -25.86 -2.75
C ALA A 48 -3.52 -24.68 -3.03
N ASP A 49 -2.98 -24.59 -4.24
CA ASP A 49 -2.13 -23.46 -4.66
C ASP A 49 -2.89 -22.13 -4.64
N ARG A 50 -4.12 -22.14 -5.12
CA ARG A 50 -4.99 -20.96 -5.07
C ARG A 50 -5.22 -20.50 -3.63
N SER A 51 -5.53 -21.41 -2.73
CA SER A 51 -5.78 -21.08 -1.33
C SER A 51 -4.53 -20.49 -0.65
N PHE A 52 -3.38 -21.07 -0.93
CA PHE A 52 -2.09 -20.56 -0.45
C PHE A 52 -1.82 -19.15 -0.98
N LEU A 53 -2.00 -18.95 -2.28
CA LEU A 53 -1.77 -17.64 -2.92
C LEU A 53 -2.72 -16.58 -2.41
N GLU A 54 -4.01 -16.92 -2.24
CA GLU A 54 -5.00 -16.00 -1.68
C GLU A 54 -4.62 -15.57 -0.25
N ASN A 55 -4.34 -16.52 0.62
CA ASN A 55 -3.96 -16.24 2.00
C ASN A 55 -2.68 -15.44 2.11
N THR A 56 -1.68 -15.79 1.30
CA THR A 56 -0.39 -15.10 1.28
C THR A 56 -0.56 -13.67 0.76
N SER A 57 -1.35 -13.48 -0.30
CA SER A 57 -1.65 -12.15 -0.84
C SER A 57 -2.30 -11.24 0.20
N LEU A 58 -3.28 -11.76 0.95
CA LEU A 58 -3.94 -10.99 2.01
C LEU A 58 -2.96 -10.60 3.12
N ARG A 59 -2.05 -11.50 3.50
CA ARG A 59 -1.01 -11.20 4.49
C ARG A 59 -0.03 -10.13 4.00
N LEU A 60 0.36 -10.20 2.74
CA LEU A 60 1.24 -9.21 2.14
C LEU A 60 0.57 -7.84 2.06
N GLN A 61 -0.72 -7.79 1.73
CA GLN A 61 -1.49 -6.55 1.72
C GLN A 61 -1.58 -5.93 3.10
N ALA A 62 -1.85 -6.74 4.13
CA ALA A 62 -1.91 -6.28 5.52
C ALA A 62 -0.55 -5.74 5.98
N LEU A 63 0.53 -6.44 5.66
CA LEU A 63 1.89 -6.01 5.98
C LEU A 63 2.24 -4.70 5.26
N SER A 64 1.93 -4.62 3.97
CA SER A 64 2.16 -3.40 3.18
C SER A 64 1.43 -2.19 3.80
N LYS A 65 0.18 -2.38 4.19
CA LYS A 65 -0.60 -1.32 4.86
C LYS A 65 0.07 -0.84 6.13
N THR A 66 0.50 -1.77 7.00
CA THR A 66 1.18 -1.43 8.24
C THR A 66 2.49 -0.68 7.99
N MET A 67 3.26 -1.12 7.00
CA MET A 67 4.51 -0.46 6.63
C MET A 67 4.27 0.97 6.14
N LEU A 68 3.24 1.18 5.31
CA LEU A 68 2.90 2.52 4.81
C LEU A 68 2.42 3.44 5.94
N GLU A 69 1.64 2.92 6.87
CA GLU A 69 1.20 3.68 8.05
C GLU A 69 2.39 4.10 8.91
N THR A 70 3.32 3.19 9.15
CA THR A 70 4.54 3.47 9.90
C THR A 70 5.40 4.51 9.19
N LYS A 71 5.55 4.38 7.87
CA LYS A 71 6.25 5.38 7.04
C LYS A 71 5.63 6.77 7.21
N ARG A 72 4.29 6.85 7.16
CA ARG A 72 3.58 8.14 7.33
C ARG A 72 3.84 8.76 8.69
N MET A 73 3.90 7.95 9.74
CA MET A 73 4.25 8.44 11.09
C MET A 73 5.66 9.02 11.12
N HIS A 74 6.62 8.33 10.50
CA HIS A 74 8.00 8.83 10.43
C HIS A 74 8.08 10.10 9.57
N ASP A 75 7.37 10.16 8.46
CA ASP A 75 7.32 11.36 7.62
C ASP A 75 6.78 12.56 8.40
N TYR A 76 5.74 12.33 9.19
CA TYR A 76 5.17 13.37 10.05
C TYR A 76 6.16 13.84 11.10
N ASP A 77 6.82 12.93 11.80
CA ASP A 77 7.80 13.27 12.83
C ASP A 77 8.97 14.05 12.23
N ASN A 78 9.45 13.62 11.07
CA ASN A 78 10.52 14.34 10.36
C ASN A 78 10.08 15.73 9.91
N TYR A 79 8.84 15.86 9.46
CA TYR A 79 8.28 17.17 9.08
C TYR A 79 8.23 18.12 10.29
N GLN A 80 7.78 17.63 11.44
CA GLN A 80 7.74 18.43 12.66
C GLN A 80 9.14 18.90 13.06
N SER A 81 10.13 18.01 12.98
CA SER A 81 11.53 18.35 13.27
C SER A 81 12.08 19.35 12.26
N ALA A 82 11.75 19.19 11.00
CA ALA A 82 12.17 20.13 9.95
C ALA A 82 11.57 21.52 10.17
N LEU A 83 10.32 21.61 10.61
CA LEU A 83 9.70 22.89 10.94
C LEU A 83 10.42 23.57 12.11
N LEU A 84 10.79 22.82 13.12
CA LEU A 84 11.56 23.36 14.26
C LEU A 84 12.92 23.89 13.79
N ASP A 85 13.59 23.15 12.93
CA ASP A 85 14.87 23.59 12.36
C ASP A 85 14.71 24.85 11.51
N TYR A 86 13.63 24.94 10.73
CA TYR A 86 13.34 26.14 9.95
C TYR A 86 13.13 27.36 10.85
N LYS A 87 12.35 27.22 11.92
CA LYS A 87 12.11 28.30 12.89
C LYS A 87 13.42 28.71 13.57
N TYR A 88 14.26 27.76 13.93
CA TYR A 88 15.58 28.02 14.48
C TYR A 88 16.46 28.80 13.47
N THR A 89 16.43 28.40 12.21
CA THR A 89 17.15 29.05 11.13
C THR A 89 16.74 30.51 10.98
N GLN A 90 15.43 30.79 11.02
CA GLN A 90 14.90 32.15 10.98
C GLN A 90 15.41 33.00 12.18
N TYR A 91 15.33 32.41 13.36
CA TYR A 91 15.80 33.06 14.59
C TYR A 91 17.31 33.40 14.49
N LYS A 92 18.11 32.44 14.05
CA LYS A 92 19.57 32.65 13.94
C LYS A 92 19.92 33.65 12.85
N ASN A 93 19.15 33.70 11.78
CA ASN A 93 19.39 34.71 10.75
C ASN A 93 19.11 36.12 11.24
N GLU A 94 18.14 36.31 12.11
CA GLU A 94 17.83 37.60 12.73
C GLU A 94 18.88 38.02 13.76
N THR A 95 19.35 37.06 14.58
CA THR A 95 20.24 37.35 15.70
C THR A 95 21.74 37.30 15.36
N THR A 96 22.11 36.52 14.34
CA THR A 96 23.49 36.34 13.89
C THR A 96 23.58 36.41 12.37
N PRO A 97 23.24 37.55 11.76
CA PRO A 97 23.29 37.67 10.30
C PRO A 97 24.71 37.48 9.77
N GLY A 98 24.81 36.90 8.57
CA GLY A 98 26.10 36.70 7.90
C GLY A 98 26.79 35.38 8.21
N SER A 99 26.20 34.49 8.99
CA SER A 99 26.80 33.19 9.35
C SER A 99 26.27 32.00 8.57
N GLY A 100 25.67 32.24 7.41
CA GLY A 100 25.14 31.18 6.52
C GLY A 100 23.65 30.89 6.70
N TYR A 101 23.02 31.39 7.75
CA TYR A 101 21.60 31.19 8.00
C TYR A 101 20.71 31.92 7.01
N ASP A 102 21.18 33.00 6.41
CA ASP A 102 20.49 33.73 5.36
C ASP A 102 20.30 32.86 4.12
N THR A 103 21.33 32.16 3.69
CA THR A 103 21.27 31.22 2.57
C THR A 103 20.36 30.04 2.88
N LYS A 104 20.52 29.46 4.06
CA LYS A 104 19.69 28.32 4.50
C LYS A 104 18.22 28.71 4.57
N GLU A 105 17.91 29.87 5.16
CA GLU A 105 16.52 30.34 5.24
C GLU A 105 15.92 30.53 3.85
N ALA A 106 16.65 31.12 2.92
CA ALA A 106 16.19 31.34 1.55
C ALA A 106 15.91 30.03 0.83
N GLU A 107 16.77 29.04 1.02
CA GLU A 107 16.61 27.71 0.41
C GLU A 107 15.41 26.96 1.01
N LEU A 108 15.24 26.97 2.33
CA LEU A 108 14.14 26.28 3.00
C LEU A 108 12.80 26.96 2.73
N LYS A 109 12.78 28.27 2.59
CA LYS A 109 11.57 29.04 2.32
C LYS A 109 10.86 28.60 1.03
N GLN A 110 11.61 28.09 0.06
CA GLN A 110 11.06 27.62 -1.20
C GLN A 110 10.05 26.47 -1.04
N PHE A 111 10.15 25.71 0.05
CA PHE A 111 9.25 24.58 0.34
C PHE A 111 7.96 25.01 1.02
N PHE A 112 7.81 26.28 1.33
CA PHE A 112 6.59 26.83 1.92
C PHE A 112 5.90 27.71 0.88
N PRO A 113 4.87 27.21 0.19
CA PRO A 113 4.21 27.98 -0.86
C PRO A 113 3.54 29.23 -0.27
N ASN A 114 3.85 30.35 -0.86
CA ASN A 114 3.21 31.60 -0.53
C ASN A 114 1.85 31.62 -1.25
N THR A 115 0.79 31.33 -0.51
CA THR A 115 -0.58 31.42 -1.03
C THR A 115 -1.03 32.86 -0.99
N GLY A 116 -0.59 33.65 -1.94
CA GLY A 116 -0.91 35.06 -2.19
C GLY A 116 -1.81 35.77 -1.17
N GLY A 117 -1.36 36.84 -0.60
CA GLY A 117 -2.14 37.72 0.28
C GLY A 117 -2.62 37.14 1.60
N GLY A 118 -2.60 35.86 1.76
CA GLY A 118 -3.07 35.20 2.97
C GLY A 118 -2.00 34.81 3.96
N GLY A 119 -0.76 34.66 3.52
CA GLY A 119 0.44 34.47 4.35
C GLY A 119 0.35 33.53 5.53
N THR A 120 -0.58 32.61 5.54
CA THR A 120 -0.64 31.62 6.59
C THR A 120 0.36 30.51 6.28
N ASN A 121 1.42 30.48 7.05
CA ASN A 121 2.26 29.29 7.05
C ASN A 121 1.40 28.07 7.34
N PRO A 122 1.58 26.98 6.61
CA PRO A 122 0.91 25.74 6.98
C PRO A 122 1.35 25.39 8.40
N GLU A 123 0.42 25.48 9.33
CA GLU A 123 0.64 25.03 10.69
C GLU A 123 0.74 23.49 10.68
N PRO A 124 1.67 22.94 11.47
CA PRO A 124 1.77 21.48 11.59
C PRO A 124 0.52 20.84 12.16
#